data_a47e639f95635127061c3fa6f74bcd74
#
_entry.id   a47e639f95635127061c3fa6f74bcd74
#
_cell.length_a   1.000
_cell.length_b   1.000
_cell.length_c   1.000
_cell.angle_alpha   90.00
_cell.angle_beta   90.00
_cell.angle_gamma   90.00
#
_symmetry.space_group_name_H-M   'P 1'
#
loop_
_entity.id
_entity.type
_entity.pdbx_description
1 polymer ?
#
loop_
_entity_poly.entity_id
_entity_poly.type
_entity_poly.pdbx_seq_one_letter_code
_entity_poly.pdbx_strand_id
1 'polypeptide(L)' 'STPGLDWSLSEPFQYKKNLNRNLDVVYDDNKSSTKVTGKIKRVGDKSFELESDNKTLSLSYDQVKSALVKVSFK' A
#
# COMPACT_ATOMS: atom_id res chain seq x y z
N SER A 1 -8.80 8.25 22.19
CA SER A 1 -8.25 8.05 20.88
C SER A 1 -9.36 7.82 19.88
N THR A 2 -9.15 8.32 18.76
CA THR A 2 -10.13 8.29 17.72
C THR A 2 -10.15 6.96 17.04
N PRO A 3 -11.28 6.39 16.91
CA PRO A 3 -11.36 5.19 16.13
C PRO A 3 -11.21 5.57 14.69
N GLY A 4 -10.02 5.78 14.31
CA GLY A 4 -9.78 6.08 12.93
C GLY A 4 -10.11 4.89 12.12
N LEU A 5 -10.29 5.10 10.86
CA LEU A 5 -10.44 4.04 9.92
C LEU A 5 -9.09 3.65 9.39
N ASP A 6 -8.11 3.67 10.26
CA ASP A 6 -6.74 3.38 9.88
C ASP A 6 -6.56 1.89 9.88
N TRP A 7 -6.69 1.31 8.74
CA TRP A 7 -6.51 -0.12 8.59
C TRP A 7 -5.19 -0.34 7.92
N SER A 8 -4.15 -0.44 8.74
CA SER A 8 -2.86 -0.71 8.16
C SER A 8 -2.77 -2.18 7.81
N LEU A 9 -2.25 -2.45 6.65
CA LEU A 9 -2.11 -3.80 6.15
C LEU A 9 -0.75 -4.34 6.53
N SER A 10 -0.70 -5.59 6.94
CA SER A 10 0.57 -6.21 7.26
C SER A 10 0.74 -7.57 6.62
N GLU A 11 -0.34 -8.23 6.30
CA GLU A 11 -0.27 -9.57 5.72
C GLU A 11 -0.60 -9.54 4.25
N PRO A 12 0.01 -10.42 3.45
CA PRO A 12 -0.28 -10.43 2.03
C PRO A 12 -1.75 -10.64 1.70
N PHE A 13 -2.45 -11.44 2.49
CA PHE A 13 -3.86 -11.68 2.19
C PHE A 13 -4.69 -10.43 2.35
N GLN A 14 -4.25 -9.51 3.20
CA GLN A 14 -4.96 -8.25 3.37
C GLN A 14 -4.82 -7.38 2.14
N TYR A 15 -3.65 -7.42 1.52
CA TYR A 15 -3.44 -6.70 0.28
C TYR A 15 -4.31 -7.29 -0.83
N LYS A 16 -4.43 -8.61 -0.86
CA LYS A 16 -5.26 -9.26 -1.86
C LYS A 16 -6.72 -8.86 -1.75
N LYS A 17 -7.20 -8.75 -0.52
CA LYS A 17 -8.58 -8.36 -0.30
C LYS A 17 -8.86 -6.95 -0.76
N ASN A 18 -7.83 -6.17 -0.93
CA ASN A 18 -7.98 -4.77 -1.31
C ASN A 18 -7.45 -4.50 -2.72
N LEU A 19 -7.44 -5.53 -3.54
CA LEU A 19 -7.07 -5.36 -4.93
C LEU A 19 -7.94 -4.31 -5.59
N ASN A 20 -7.35 -3.49 -6.42
CA ASN A 20 -8.02 -2.40 -7.12
C ASN A 20 -8.47 -1.26 -6.22
N ARG A 21 -7.97 -1.25 -5.00
CA ARG A 21 -8.25 -0.15 -4.10
C ARG A 21 -7.01 0.71 -3.95
N ASN A 22 -7.22 1.96 -3.63
CA ASN A 22 -6.11 2.89 -3.43
C ASN A 22 -5.48 2.68 -2.07
N LEU A 23 -4.17 2.73 -2.03
CA LEU A 23 -3.43 2.62 -0.80
C LEU A 23 -2.47 3.78 -0.64
N ASP A 24 -2.30 4.20 0.61
CA ASP A 24 -1.21 5.10 0.96
C ASP A 24 -0.12 4.24 1.58
N VAL A 25 1.01 4.16 0.93
CA VAL A 25 2.11 3.31 1.37
C VAL A 25 3.31 4.17 1.70
N VAL A 26 3.88 3.93 2.86
CA VAL A 26 5.14 4.55 3.25
C VAL A 26 6.19 3.47 3.26
N TYR A 27 7.26 3.65 2.54
CA TYR A 27 8.30 2.65 2.43
C TYR A 27 9.67 3.30 2.54
N ASP A 28 10.66 2.48 2.86
CA ASP A 28 12.04 2.94 2.94
C ASP A 28 12.67 2.93 1.57
N ASP A 29 13.21 4.07 1.20
CA ASP A 29 13.91 4.19 -0.06
C ASP A 29 15.29 4.74 0.23
N ASN A 30 16.28 3.87 0.33
CA ASN A 30 17.64 4.25 0.59
C ASN A 30 17.75 5.00 1.90
N LYS A 31 17.72 5.44 2.64
CA LYS A 31 17.86 6.18 3.86
C LYS A 31 16.73 7.16 4.10
N SER A 32 15.74 7.12 3.23
CA SER A 32 14.62 8.04 3.36
C SER A 32 13.32 7.29 3.33
N SER A 33 12.33 7.83 3.99
CA SER A 33 10.99 7.30 3.89
C SER A 33 10.27 8.05 2.79
N THR A 34 9.58 7.31 1.96
CA THR A 34 8.83 7.89 0.85
C THR A 34 7.40 7.43 0.92
N LYS A 35 6.49 8.33 0.70
CA LYS A 35 5.08 8.00 0.68
C LYS A 35 4.58 7.99 -0.75
N VAL A 36 3.80 6.97 -1.09
CA VAL A 36 3.23 6.88 -2.41
C VAL A 36 1.78 6.45 -2.27
N THR A 37 0.94 6.98 -3.13
CA THR A 37 -0.46 6.58 -3.20
C THR A 37 -0.68 5.91 -4.54
N GLY A 38 -1.27 4.75 -4.53
CA GLY A 38 -1.53 4.04 -5.76
C GLY A 38 -2.56 2.96 -5.56
N LYS A 39 -2.93 2.34 -6.66
CA LYS A 39 -3.92 1.27 -6.65
C LYS A 39 -3.20 -0.07 -6.70
N ILE A 40 -3.64 -0.99 -5.87
CA ILE A 40 -3.05 -2.33 -5.87
C ILE A 40 -3.45 -3.04 -7.15
N LYS A 41 -2.47 -3.43 -7.94
CA LYS A 41 -2.74 -4.14 -9.18
C LYS A 41 -2.41 -5.62 -9.05
N ARG A 42 -1.43 -5.95 -8.26
CA ARG A 42 -1.00 -7.32 -8.12
C ARG A 42 -0.43 -7.54 -6.73
N VAL A 43 -0.66 -8.71 -6.20
CA VAL A 43 -0.17 -9.05 -4.87
C VAL A 43 0.56 -10.38 -4.96
N GLY A 44 1.80 -10.38 -4.50
CA GLY A 44 2.61 -11.59 -4.47
C GLY A 44 2.90 -12.02 -3.05
N ASP A 45 3.74 -13.02 -2.93
CA ASP A 45 4.10 -13.55 -1.62
C ASP A 45 5.05 -12.64 -0.87
N LYS A 46 5.94 -11.99 -1.59
CA LYS A 46 6.96 -11.16 -0.97
C LYS A 46 6.87 -9.70 -1.35
N SER A 47 6.08 -9.41 -2.35
CA SER A 47 5.97 -8.04 -2.83
C SER A 47 4.62 -7.84 -3.49
N PHE A 48 4.32 -6.61 -3.79
CA PHE A 48 3.08 -6.27 -4.46
C PHE A 48 3.33 -5.10 -5.41
N GLU A 49 2.40 -4.87 -6.31
CA GLU A 49 2.53 -3.82 -7.29
C GLU A 49 1.43 -2.79 -7.13
N LEU A 50 1.84 -1.53 -7.15
CA LEU A 50 0.93 -0.41 -7.12
C LEU A 50 0.99 0.32 -8.44
N GLU A 51 -0.16 0.76 -8.90
CA GLU A 51 -0.22 1.59 -10.08
C GLU A 51 -0.46 3.04 -9.66
N SER A 52 0.45 3.91 -10.06
CA SER A 52 0.35 5.32 -9.73
C SER A 52 0.78 6.14 -10.93
N ASP A 53 -0.04 7.05 -11.38
CA ASP A 53 0.30 7.95 -12.49
C ASP A 53 0.77 7.20 -13.73
N ASN A 54 0.06 6.17 -14.11
CA ASN A 54 0.39 5.36 -15.28
C ASN A 54 1.72 4.62 -15.15
N LYS A 55 2.18 4.46 -13.93
CA LYS A 55 3.40 3.71 -13.67
C LYS A 55 3.11 2.62 -12.67
N THR A 56 3.79 1.52 -12.83
CA THR A 56 3.67 0.41 -11.90
C THR A 56 4.89 0.40 -10.99
N LEU A 57 4.64 0.38 -9.71
CA LEU A 57 5.70 0.37 -8.71
C LEU A 57 5.64 -0.93 -7.93
N SER A 58 6.73 -1.63 -7.90
CA SER A 58 6.82 -2.88 -7.17
C SER A 58 7.50 -2.63 -5.83
N LEU A 59 6.87 -3.07 -4.76
CA LEU A 59 7.38 -2.87 -3.41
C LEU A 59 7.39 -4.18 -2.65
N SER A 60 8.45 -4.38 -1.89
CA SER A 60 8.53 -5.54 -1.00
C SER A 60 7.83 -5.23 0.31
N TYR A 61 7.21 -6.21 0.90
CA TYR A 61 6.59 -6.02 2.21
C TYR A 61 7.61 -5.62 3.26
N ASP A 62 8.84 -6.10 3.12
CA ASP A 62 9.90 -5.77 4.06
C ASP A 62 10.29 -4.31 4.03
N GLN A 63 10.14 -3.67 2.89
CA GLN A 63 10.51 -2.27 2.78
C GLN A 63 9.35 -1.33 3.12
N VAL A 64 8.16 -1.87 3.22
CA VAL A 64 6.99 -1.05 3.53
C VAL A 64 6.91 -0.82 5.02
N LYS A 65 6.84 0.44 5.42
CA LYS A 65 6.68 0.78 6.82
C LYS A 65 5.22 0.85 7.21
N SER A 66 4.40 1.29 6.30
CA SER A 66 2.99 1.47 6.60
C SER A 66 2.19 1.41 5.32
N ALA A 67 1.05 0.78 5.37
CA ALA A 67 0.16 0.70 4.22
C ALA A 67 -1.26 0.87 4.71
N LEU A 68 -1.91 1.93 4.28
CA LEU A 68 -3.26 2.24 4.70
C LEU A 68 -4.18 2.24 3.50
N VAL A 69 -5.35 1.65 3.69
CA VAL A 69 -6.36 1.66 2.65
C VAL A 69 -7.02 3.02 2.61
N LYS A 70 -7.02 3.63 1.46
CA LYS A 70 -7.64 4.92 1.30
C LYS A 70 -9.10 4.75 0.96
N VAL A 71 -9.96 5.28 1.78
CA VAL A 71 -11.40 5.18 1.56
C VAL A 71 -11.88 6.45 0.92
N SER A 72 -12.62 6.29 -0.15
CA SER A 72 -13.14 7.43 -0.88
C SER A 72 -14.64 7.51 -0.67
N PHE A 73 -15.10 8.61 -0.18
CA PHE A 73 -16.52 8.85 -0.01
C PHE A 73 -17.00 9.77 -1.10
N LYS A 74 -18.04 9.36 -1.75
CA LYS A 74 -18.58 10.20 -2.80
C LYS A 74 -20.05 10.36 -2.67
#